data_de8f26e239121043517ed0fec0fc64aa
#
_entry.id   de8f26e239121043517ed0fec0fc64aa
#
_cell.length_a   1.000
_cell.length_b   1.000
_cell.length_c   1.000
_cell.angle_alpha   90.00
_cell.angle_beta   90.00
_cell.angle_gamma   90.00
#
_symmetry.space_group_name_H-M   'P 1'
#
loop_
_entity.id
_entity.type
_entity.pdbx_description
1 polymer ?
#
loop_
_entity_poly.entity_id
_entity_poly.type
_entity_poly.pdbx_seq_one_letter_code
_entity_poly.pdbx_strand_id
1 'polypeptide(L)'
;MPAIIHQSISVEKIVIDQQFNPLISDAGLPKLLADDIIFSALKMSAAMGYLAPEYITTGRFTEKSDIYAFGVIILQVLSGKRKLTHSMQLGAESCRFQDFIDTNLKGKFSESEAAKLAEVALMCTHELPDHRPNIDTIIKELSGSSDSS
;
A
#
# COMPACT_ATOMS: atom_id res chain seq x y z
N MET A 1 23.53 -5.54 -1.18
CA MET A 1 22.86 -6.24 -0.06
C MET A 1 21.62 -6.92 -0.63
N PRO A 2 21.27 -8.12 -0.18
CA PRO A 2 20.00 -8.71 -0.62
C PRO A 2 18.83 -7.84 -0.15
N ALA A 3 17.77 -7.76 -0.97
CA ALA A 3 16.57 -7.02 -0.61
C ALA A 3 15.93 -7.63 0.65
N ILE A 4 15.47 -6.77 1.55
CA ILE A 4 14.68 -7.17 2.72
C ILE A 4 13.23 -7.20 2.29
N ILE A 5 12.57 -8.33 2.44
CA ILE A 5 11.15 -8.52 2.14
C ILE A 5 10.40 -8.62 3.47
N HIS A 6 9.43 -7.74 3.66
CA HIS A 6 8.62 -7.70 4.88
C HIS A 6 7.61 -8.86 4.93
N GLN A 7 6.95 -9.15 3.82
CA GLN A 7 5.97 -10.23 3.60
C GLN A 7 4.59 -10.01 4.25
N SER A 8 4.41 -8.99 5.08
CA SER A 8 3.18 -8.78 5.85
C SER A 8 2.85 -7.31 6.05
N ILE A 9 3.12 -6.46 5.05
CA ILE A 9 2.81 -5.03 5.12
C ILE A 9 1.30 -4.83 5.13
N SER A 10 0.82 -4.04 6.10
CA SER A 10 -0.58 -3.65 6.24
C SER A 10 -0.68 -2.36 7.05
N VAL A 11 -1.85 -1.72 7.06
CA VAL A 11 -2.09 -0.52 7.89
C VAL A 11 -1.85 -0.81 9.37
N GLU A 12 -2.21 -1.99 9.86
CA GLU A 12 -2.00 -2.38 11.26
C GLU A 12 -0.52 -2.52 11.65
N LYS A 13 0.38 -2.64 10.68
CA LYS A 13 1.82 -2.73 10.89
C LYS A 13 2.53 -1.38 10.85
N ILE A 14 1.81 -0.30 10.60
CA ILE A 14 2.35 1.06 10.62
C ILE A 14 1.94 1.71 11.93
N VAL A 15 2.93 1.96 12.78
CA VAL A 15 2.78 2.63 14.08
C VAL A 15 3.21 4.08 13.94
N ILE A 16 2.51 4.99 14.57
CA ILE A 16 2.86 6.42 14.58
C ILE A 16 3.36 6.78 15.98
N ASP A 17 4.55 7.37 16.06
CA ASP A 17 5.09 7.85 17.32
C ASP A 17 4.48 9.18 17.77
N GLN A 18 4.90 9.70 18.94
CA GLN A 18 4.39 10.95 19.50
C GLN A 18 4.74 12.17 18.65
N GLN A 19 5.74 12.09 17.77
CA GLN A 19 6.16 13.12 16.84
C GLN A 19 5.54 12.95 15.45
N PHE A 20 4.57 12.03 15.29
CA PHE A 20 3.93 11.67 14.04
C PHE A 20 4.85 11.01 13.00
N ASN A 21 6.00 10.44 13.43
CA ASN A 21 6.82 9.65 12.53
C ASN A 21 6.23 8.26 12.35
N PRO A 22 6.09 7.76 11.11
CA PRO A 22 5.64 6.40 10.85
C PRO A 22 6.78 5.41 11.08
N LEU A 23 6.46 4.31 11.74
CA LEU A 23 7.35 3.19 11.99
C LEU A 23 6.68 1.90 11.49
N ILE A 24 7.42 1.07 10.76
CA ILE A 24 6.91 -0.23 10.32
C ILE A 24 7.34 -1.32 11.29
N SER A 25 6.40 -2.18 11.68
CA SER A 25 6.63 -3.27 12.63
C SER A 25 6.63 -4.65 11.97
N ASP A 26 7.18 -5.65 12.65
CA ASP A 26 7.10 -7.07 12.29
C ASP A 26 7.76 -7.46 10.97
N ALA A 27 8.75 -6.72 10.49
CA ALA A 27 9.50 -7.04 9.28
C ALA A 27 10.15 -8.43 9.40
N GLY A 28 9.83 -9.34 8.47
CA GLY A 28 10.37 -10.69 8.44
C GLY A 28 9.82 -11.65 9.52
N LEU A 29 8.88 -11.20 10.37
CA LEU A 29 8.24 -12.04 11.38
C LEU A 29 7.61 -13.32 10.81
N PRO A 30 6.97 -13.34 9.62
CA PRO A 30 6.40 -14.57 9.05
C PRO A 30 7.39 -15.71 8.93
N LYS A 31 8.68 -15.43 8.77
CA LYS A 31 9.73 -16.46 8.69
C LYS A 31 9.97 -17.21 10.02
N LEU A 32 9.48 -16.67 11.12
CA LEU A 32 9.65 -17.19 12.48
C LEU A 32 8.38 -17.83 13.04
N LEU A 33 7.26 -17.73 12.33
CA LEU A 33 5.96 -18.21 12.78
C LEU A 33 5.69 -19.64 12.30
N ALA A 34 4.83 -20.34 13.04
CA ALA A 34 4.32 -21.65 12.63
C ALA A 34 3.37 -21.53 11.43
N ASP A 35 3.28 -22.59 10.62
CA ASP A 35 2.55 -22.60 9.34
C ASP A 35 1.06 -22.26 9.46
N ASP A 36 0.40 -22.68 10.53
CA ASP A 36 -1.01 -22.38 10.80
C ASP A 36 -1.24 -20.90 11.08
N ILE A 37 -0.31 -20.25 11.77
CA ILE A 37 -0.35 -18.81 12.05
C ILE A 37 -0.12 -18.05 10.75
N ILE A 38 0.84 -18.46 9.93
CA ILE A 38 1.12 -17.88 8.62
C ILE A 38 -0.10 -18.00 7.72
N PHE A 39 -0.74 -19.16 7.68
CA PHE A 39 -1.93 -19.40 6.86
C PHE A 39 -3.10 -18.49 7.27
N SER A 40 -3.32 -18.30 8.57
CA SER A 40 -4.34 -17.39 9.08
C SER A 40 -4.04 -15.93 8.72
N ALA A 41 -2.78 -15.51 8.84
CA ALA A 41 -2.34 -14.16 8.46
C ALA A 41 -2.51 -13.92 6.95
N LEU A 42 -2.21 -14.91 6.10
CA LEU A 42 -2.39 -14.83 4.65
C LEU A 42 -3.86 -14.71 4.25
N LYS A 43 -4.74 -15.46 4.92
CA LYS A 43 -6.20 -15.32 4.72
C LYS A 43 -6.68 -13.90 5.03
N MET A 44 -6.24 -13.32 6.13
CA MET A 44 -6.56 -11.94 6.50
C MET A 44 -6.02 -10.95 5.47
N SER A 45 -4.76 -11.11 5.06
CA SER A 45 -4.12 -10.28 4.05
C SER A 45 -4.86 -10.31 2.72
N ALA A 46 -5.26 -11.50 2.26
CA ALA A 46 -6.07 -11.67 1.06
C ALA A 46 -7.44 -11.00 1.17
N ALA A 47 -8.12 -11.17 2.30
CA ALA A 47 -9.44 -10.59 2.55
C ALA A 47 -9.43 -9.06 2.55
N MET A 48 -8.33 -8.43 3.00
CA MET A 48 -8.16 -6.97 3.00
C MET A 48 -7.62 -6.42 1.67
N GLY A 49 -7.13 -7.27 0.79
CA GLY A 49 -6.59 -6.90 -0.52
C GLY A 49 -5.09 -6.66 -0.56
N TYR A 50 -4.34 -6.96 0.50
CA TYR A 50 -2.87 -6.75 0.55
C TYR A 50 -2.07 -7.78 -0.24
N LEU A 51 -2.66 -8.95 -0.49
CA LEU A 51 -1.97 -10.06 -1.14
C LEU A 51 -1.84 -9.83 -2.63
N ALA A 52 -0.61 -9.73 -3.10
CA ALA A 52 -0.31 -9.49 -4.51
C ALA A 52 -0.78 -10.66 -5.40
N PRO A 53 -1.28 -10.38 -6.64
CA PRO A 53 -1.85 -11.40 -7.52
C PRO A 53 -0.89 -12.55 -7.83
N GLU A 54 0.39 -12.28 -8.05
CA GLU A 54 1.40 -13.28 -8.36
C GLU A 54 1.66 -14.27 -7.21
N TYR A 55 1.36 -13.88 -5.97
CA TYR A 55 1.49 -14.80 -4.84
C TYR A 55 0.54 -15.98 -4.97
N ILE A 56 -0.67 -15.76 -5.51
CA ILE A 56 -1.67 -16.82 -5.72
C ILE A 56 -1.13 -17.89 -6.66
N THR A 57 -0.34 -17.51 -7.66
CA THR A 57 0.18 -18.43 -8.68
C THR A 57 1.54 -19.01 -8.32
N THR A 58 2.40 -18.26 -7.63
CA THR A 58 3.79 -18.66 -7.37
C THR A 58 4.05 -19.09 -5.92
N GLY A 59 3.22 -18.67 -4.98
CA GLY A 59 3.42 -18.88 -3.54
C GLY A 59 4.64 -18.14 -2.98
N ARG A 60 5.22 -17.19 -3.73
CA ARG A 60 6.45 -16.50 -3.33
C ARG A 60 6.21 -15.03 -3.09
N PHE A 61 6.76 -14.54 -1.98
CA PHE A 61 6.88 -13.11 -1.72
C PHE A 61 8.15 -12.56 -2.36
N THR A 62 8.03 -11.38 -2.98
CA THR A 62 9.14 -10.60 -3.50
C THR A 62 9.03 -9.17 -2.97
N GLU A 63 10.04 -8.34 -3.20
CA GLU A 63 9.97 -6.90 -2.95
C GLU A 63 8.77 -6.24 -3.66
N LYS A 64 8.41 -6.75 -4.85
CA LYS A 64 7.25 -6.26 -5.60
C LYS A 64 5.90 -6.62 -4.95
N SER A 65 5.86 -7.68 -4.16
CA SER A 65 4.69 -8.02 -3.34
C SER A 65 4.50 -7.00 -2.20
N ASP A 66 5.59 -6.57 -1.57
CA ASP A 66 5.55 -5.50 -0.56
C ASP A 66 5.15 -4.15 -1.18
N ILE A 67 5.63 -3.84 -2.38
CA ILE A 67 5.23 -2.65 -3.15
C ILE A 67 3.72 -2.67 -3.44
N TYR A 68 3.16 -3.82 -3.83
CA TYR A 68 1.72 -3.98 -4.04
C TYR A 68 0.93 -3.66 -2.76
N ALA A 69 1.31 -4.26 -1.64
CA ALA A 69 0.68 -4.00 -0.35
C ALA A 69 0.76 -2.52 0.06
N PHE A 70 1.87 -1.85 -0.22
CA PHE A 70 2.04 -0.41 0.01
C PHE A 70 1.03 0.41 -0.81
N GLY A 71 0.84 0.08 -2.09
CA GLY A 71 -0.17 0.73 -2.93
C GLY A 71 -1.59 0.58 -2.36
N VAL A 72 -1.92 -0.60 -1.84
CA VAL A 72 -3.21 -0.85 -1.16
C VAL A 72 -3.36 0.05 0.07
N ILE A 73 -2.30 0.22 0.87
CA ILE A 73 -2.31 1.10 2.04
C ILE A 73 -2.62 2.54 1.63
N ILE A 74 -1.99 3.06 0.57
CA ILE A 74 -2.29 4.42 0.08
C ILE A 74 -3.78 4.57 -0.24
N LEU A 75 -4.36 3.62 -0.98
CA LEU A 75 -5.80 3.66 -1.32
C LEU A 75 -6.69 3.58 -0.08
N GLN A 76 -6.31 2.81 0.92
CA GLN A 76 -7.04 2.73 2.19
C GLN A 76 -6.96 4.04 2.97
N VAL A 77 -5.79 4.66 3.03
CA VAL A 77 -5.61 5.97 3.71
C VAL A 77 -6.42 7.06 3.02
N LEU A 78 -6.39 7.11 1.69
CA LEU A 78 -7.18 8.09 0.93
C LEU A 78 -8.68 7.89 1.10
N SER A 79 -9.15 6.66 1.12
CA SER A 79 -10.60 6.34 1.16
C SER A 79 -11.18 6.18 2.57
N GLY A 80 -10.35 6.02 3.60
CA GLY A 80 -10.79 5.67 4.94
C GLY A 80 -11.38 4.26 5.07
N LYS A 81 -11.25 3.42 4.05
CA LYS A 81 -11.82 2.06 4.01
C LYS A 81 -10.76 1.02 4.33
N ARG A 82 -11.10 0.06 5.17
CA ARG A 82 -10.18 -1.00 5.61
C ARG A 82 -9.92 -2.09 4.55
N LYS A 83 -10.79 -2.22 3.55
CA LYS A 83 -10.71 -3.25 2.51
C LYS A 83 -10.57 -2.60 1.15
N LEU A 84 -9.62 -3.08 0.34
CA LEU A 84 -9.51 -2.70 -1.06
C LEU A 84 -10.79 -3.11 -1.82
N THR A 85 -11.35 -2.18 -2.58
CA THR A 85 -12.51 -2.41 -3.43
C THR A 85 -12.24 -1.93 -4.86
N HIS A 86 -12.91 -2.55 -5.83
CA HIS A 86 -12.81 -2.13 -7.22
C HIS A 86 -13.22 -0.65 -7.42
N SER A 87 -14.20 -0.17 -6.64
CA SER A 87 -14.62 1.23 -6.69
C SER A 87 -13.54 2.22 -6.25
N MET A 88 -12.64 1.81 -5.34
CA MET A 88 -11.48 2.64 -4.94
C MET A 88 -10.47 2.75 -6.07
N GLN A 89 -10.19 1.65 -6.77
CA GLN A 89 -9.30 1.64 -7.94
C GLN A 89 -9.86 2.51 -9.06
N LEU A 90 -11.14 2.32 -9.44
CA LEU A 90 -11.80 3.14 -10.45
C LEU A 90 -11.86 4.62 -10.06
N GLY A 91 -12.08 4.94 -8.77
CA GLY A 91 -12.07 6.30 -8.27
C GLY A 91 -10.69 6.96 -8.41
N ALA A 92 -9.63 6.22 -8.09
CA ALA A 92 -8.26 6.66 -8.26
C ALA A 92 -7.90 6.87 -9.74
N GLU A 93 -8.22 5.90 -10.61
CA GLU A 93 -7.97 5.96 -12.06
C GLU A 93 -8.67 7.14 -12.74
N SER A 94 -9.88 7.46 -12.32
CA SER A 94 -10.67 8.55 -12.91
C SER A 94 -10.46 9.90 -12.22
N CYS A 95 -9.57 9.97 -11.24
CA CYS A 95 -9.32 11.19 -10.43
C CYS A 95 -10.58 11.79 -9.81
N ARG A 96 -11.63 10.99 -9.60
CA ARG A 96 -12.89 11.41 -8.98
C ARG A 96 -12.81 11.32 -7.46
N PHE A 97 -11.95 12.14 -6.85
CA PHE A 97 -11.68 12.10 -5.42
C PHE A 97 -12.91 12.38 -4.57
N GLN A 98 -13.85 13.19 -5.06
CA GLN A 98 -15.13 13.47 -4.38
C GLN A 98 -15.92 12.18 -4.04
N ASP A 99 -15.76 11.15 -4.87
CA ASP A 99 -16.53 9.91 -4.77
C ASP A 99 -15.91 8.87 -3.82
N PHE A 100 -14.58 8.93 -3.63
CA PHE A 100 -13.93 7.88 -2.84
C PHE A 100 -13.05 8.36 -1.68
N ILE A 101 -12.72 9.66 -1.61
CA ILE A 101 -11.95 10.22 -0.48
C ILE A 101 -12.71 10.05 0.84
N ASP A 102 -11.97 9.76 1.90
CA ASP A 102 -12.51 9.73 3.26
C ASP A 102 -13.24 11.04 3.57
N THR A 103 -14.47 10.92 4.08
CA THR A 103 -15.31 12.07 4.44
C THR A 103 -14.65 12.99 5.46
N ASN A 104 -13.76 12.46 6.32
CA ASN A 104 -12.98 13.24 7.28
C ASN A 104 -11.92 14.13 6.63
N LEU A 105 -11.50 13.81 5.41
CA LEU A 105 -10.54 14.58 4.62
C LEU A 105 -11.20 15.65 3.74
N LYS A 106 -12.53 15.59 3.55
CA LYS A 106 -13.24 16.55 2.69
C LYS A 106 -12.97 17.99 3.13
N GLY A 107 -12.50 18.81 2.18
CA GLY A 107 -12.14 20.21 2.42
C GLY A 107 -10.81 20.41 3.16
N LYS A 108 -10.05 19.34 3.45
CA LYS A 108 -8.79 19.37 4.20
C LYS A 108 -7.62 18.72 3.46
N PHE A 109 -7.76 18.46 2.17
CA PHE A 109 -6.72 17.86 1.35
C PHE A 109 -6.48 18.68 0.09
N SER A 110 -5.28 18.59 -0.46
CA SER A 110 -4.94 19.11 -1.76
C SER A 110 -5.30 18.09 -2.84
N GLU A 111 -6.08 18.48 -3.83
CA GLU A 111 -6.42 17.58 -4.95
C GLU A 111 -5.18 17.12 -5.73
N SER A 112 -4.16 17.98 -5.84
CA SER A 112 -2.90 17.62 -6.50
C SER A 112 -2.12 16.57 -5.71
N GLU A 113 -2.07 16.68 -4.39
CA GLU A 113 -1.43 15.67 -3.53
C GLU A 113 -2.20 14.35 -3.54
N ALA A 114 -3.53 14.40 -3.48
CA ALA A 114 -4.37 13.22 -3.58
C ALA A 114 -4.21 12.52 -4.93
N ALA A 115 -4.14 13.29 -6.03
CA ALA A 115 -3.90 12.77 -7.37
C ALA A 115 -2.55 12.05 -7.46
N LYS A 116 -1.51 12.66 -6.92
CA LYS A 116 -0.16 12.08 -6.89
C LYS A 116 -0.10 10.78 -6.08
N LEU A 117 -0.71 10.77 -4.89
CA LEU A 117 -0.81 9.56 -4.08
C LEU A 117 -1.60 8.46 -4.80
N ALA A 118 -2.70 8.81 -5.45
CA ALA A 118 -3.50 7.87 -6.22
C ALA A 118 -2.71 7.29 -7.40
N GLU A 119 -1.95 8.10 -8.13
CA GLU A 119 -1.08 7.65 -9.21
C GLU A 119 -0.02 6.67 -8.72
N VAL A 120 0.68 7.01 -7.64
CA VAL A 120 1.65 6.10 -7.00
C VAL A 120 0.98 4.79 -6.58
N ALA A 121 -0.20 4.86 -5.98
CA ALA A 121 -0.94 3.68 -5.56
C ALA A 121 -1.31 2.77 -6.74
N LEU A 122 -1.77 3.34 -7.85
CA LEU A 122 -2.10 2.59 -9.08
C LEU A 122 -0.86 1.92 -9.70
N MET A 123 0.26 2.63 -9.75
CA MET A 123 1.52 2.03 -10.19
C MET A 123 1.94 0.86 -9.30
N CYS A 124 1.83 1.02 -7.97
CA CYS A 124 2.18 -0.01 -7.00
C CYS A 124 1.26 -1.22 -7.05
N THR A 125 -0.04 -1.03 -7.33
CA THR A 125 -1.04 -2.11 -7.39
C THR A 125 -1.20 -2.70 -8.79
N HIS A 126 -0.27 -2.44 -9.70
CA HIS A 126 -0.31 -3.05 -11.02
C HIS A 126 -0.33 -4.58 -10.94
N GLU A 127 -1.11 -5.23 -11.79
CA GLU A 127 -1.31 -6.68 -11.79
C GLU A 127 0.02 -7.43 -12.01
N LEU A 128 0.82 -6.94 -12.97
CA LEU A 128 2.14 -7.52 -13.28
C LEU A 128 3.23 -6.93 -12.36
N PRO A 129 3.98 -7.74 -11.61
CA PRO A 129 4.99 -7.26 -10.67
C PRO A 129 6.08 -6.41 -11.33
N ASP A 130 6.51 -6.77 -12.54
CA ASP A 130 7.57 -6.07 -13.26
C ASP A 130 7.17 -4.63 -13.68
N HIS A 131 5.88 -4.35 -13.75
CA HIS A 131 5.36 -3.02 -14.05
C HIS A 131 5.25 -2.13 -12.81
N ARG A 132 5.39 -2.69 -11.61
CA ARG A 132 5.40 -1.90 -10.36
C ARG A 132 6.73 -1.19 -10.21
N PRO A 133 6.75 0.07 -9.70
CA PRO A 133 7.99 0.79 -9.45
C PRO A 133 8.86 0.07 -8.42
N ASN A 134 10.13 0.45 -8.35
CA ASN A 134 10.97 0.12 -7.21
C ASN A 134 10.81 1.17 -6.10
N ILE A 135 11.33 0.89 -4.91
CA ILE A 135 11.16 1.79 -3.74
C ILE A 135 11.84 3.15 -3.96
N ASP A 136 12.97 3.21 -4.66
CA ASP A 136 13.67 4.47 -4.93
C ASP A 136 12.84 5.38 -5.83
N THR A 137 12.16 4.81 -6.83
CA THR A 137 11.22 5.54 -7.68
C THR A 137 10.06 6.10 -6.86
N ILE A 138 9.46 5.29 -5.98
CA ILE A 138 8.36 5.72 -5.11
C ILE A 138 8.80 6.88 -4.21
N ILE A 139 9.96 6.76 -3.56
CA ILE A 139 10.51 7.81 -2.70
C ILE A 139 10.71 9.10 -3.49
N LYS A 140 11.28 9.00 -4.69
CA LYS A 140 11.50 10.16 -5.57
C LYS A 140 10.19 10.84 -5.96
N GLU A 141 9.19 10.07 -6.37
CA GLU A 141 7.87 10.57 -6.73
C GLU A 141 7.18 11.27 -5.55
N LEU A 142 7.26 10.71 -4.36
CA LEU A 142 6.64 11.30 -3.16
C LEU A 142 7.43 12.52 -2.64
N SER A 143 8.77 12.52 -2.72
CA SER A 143 9.62 13.62 -2.24
C SER A 143 9.59 14.85 -3.16
N GLY A 144 9.39 14.67 -4.47
CA GLY A 144 9.32 15.77 -5.43
C GLY A 144 8.11 16.70 -5.26
N SER A 145 7.26 16.49 -4.24
CA SER A 145 6.14 17.36 -3.89
C SER A 145 6.52 18.52 -2.97
N SER A 146 7.75 18.54 -2.43
CA SER A 146 8.17 19.51 -1.38
C SER A 146 8.80 20.80 -1.91
N ASP A 147 9.09 20.89 -3.21
CA ASP A 147 9.84 22.01 -3.80
C ASP A 147 8.98 23.01 -4.59
N SER A 148 7.69 23.16 -4.23
CA SER A 148 6.81 24.17 -4.83
C SER A 148 6.13 24.97 -3.74
N SER A 149 6.91 25.80 -3.06
CA SER A 149 6.39 26.86 -2.18
C SER A 149 7.08 28.17 -2.47
#